data_cb435f3ee534d19a5869bd9bdef31d0b
#
_entry.id   cb435f3ee534d19a5869bd9bdef31d0b
#
_cell.length_a   1.000
_cell.length_b   1.000
_cell.length_c   1.000
_cell.angle_alpha   90.00
_cell.angle_beta   90.00
_cell.angle_gamma   90.00
#
_symmetry.space_group_name_H-M   'P 1'
#
loop_
_entity.id
_entity.type
_entity.pdbx_description
1 polymer ?
#
loop_
_entity_poly.entity_id
_entity_poly.type
_entity_poly.pdbx_seq_one_letter_code
_entity_poly.pdbx_strand_id
1 'polypeptide(L)'
;MKAFAMLRIGEVGWIEKDRPRCGDLDAIVRPLAVSPCTSDIHTVWEGAIGERKNMILGHEAVGEVVEVGKLVKDFRPGDRVIVPAITPNWGSTEAQAGYSMHSGGMLSGWKFSNFKDGVFAEFFHVNEADANLAHMPEGMSYEDAAMLCDMTPTGFHGAELARVALGDSVCVVGIGPVGLMAVAAARLRGAAELFAVGSRPDCAKLAREFGATDIINYKDGSIIEQIMDKTHGRGVDKVIVAGGDHRTFIDAVTICKPGGYIGNVNYLGSGEHVLIPREAWGCGMGHKTIAGGLMPGGRLRMEKLAALITTGRIHPGKLISHKFYGFEHMEEALMLMKDKPRDLIKPLVVI
;
A
#
# COMPACT_ATOMS: atom_id res chain seq x y z
N MET A 1 15.38 4.16 -23.76
CA MET A 1 14.75 5.02 -22.76
C MET A 1 15.52 4.98 -21.44
N LYS A 2 15.60 6.13 -20.79
CA LYS A 2 16.25 6.21 -19.47
C LYS A 2 15.36 5.61 -18.39
N ALA A 3 15.96 4.88 -17.45
CA ALA A 3 15.23 4.23 -16.36
C ALA A 3 16.10 4.10 -15.10
N PHE A 4 15.47 4.04 -13.93
CA PHE A 4 16.11 3.83 -12.66
C PHE A 4 15.81 2.41 -12.14
N ALA A 5 16.86 1.65 -11.86
CA ALA A 5 16.76 0.20 -11.71
C ALA A 5 17.56 -0.35 -10.52
N MET A 6 17.14 -1.52 -10.05
CA MET A 6 17.98 -2.42 -9.27
C MET A 6 19.01 -3.06 -10.20
N LEU A 7 20.28 -2.81 -9.97
CA LEU A 7 21.38 -3.42 -10.72
C LEU A 7 21.71 -4.82 -10.18
N ARG A 8 21.69 -4.94 -8.88
CA ARG A 8 21.80 -6.17 -8.07
C ARG A 8 21.32 -5.90 -6.63
N ILE A 9 21.30 -6.90 -5.79
CA ILE A 9 21.02 -6.70 -4.36
C ILE A 9 22.01 -5.69 -3.77
N GLY A 10 21.45 -4.66 -3.11
CA GLY A 10 22.22 -3.58 -2.48
C GLY A 10 22.63 -2.44 -3.40
N GLU A 11 22.35 -2.52 -4.71
CA GLU A 11 22.80 -1.53 -5.69
C GLU A 11 21.69 -1.10 -6.64
N VAL A 12 21.55 0.22 -6.81
CA VAL A 12 20.63 0.86 -7.75
C VAL A 12 21.40 1.77 -8.69
N GLY A 13 20.80 2.11 -9.82
CA GLY A 13 21.43 3.05 -10.76
C GLY A 13 20.58 3.31 -11.98
N TRP A 14 21.04 4.27 -12.76
CA TRP A 14 20.43 4.64 -14.03
C TRP A 14 20.91 3.68 -15.14
N ILE A 15 19.95 3.24 -15.95
CA ILE A 15 20.22 2.38 -17.12
C ILE A 15 19.50 2.90 -18.36
N GLU A 16 20.00 2.49 -19.52
CA GLU A 16 19.28 2.58 -20.79
C GLU A 16 18.61 1.24 -21.08
N LYS A 17 17.35 1.27 -21.47
CA LYS A 17 16.57 0.08 -21.82
C LYS A 17 15.66 0.35 -23.01
N ASP A 18 15.29 -0.68 -23.76
CA ASP A 18 14.34 -0.54 -24.84
C ASP A 18 12.97 -0.10 -24.31
N ARG A 19 12.24 0.70 -25.10
CA ARG A 19 10.86 1.05 -24.80
C ARG A 19 10.01 -0.22 -24.81
N PRO A 20 9.10 -0.41 -23.82
CA PRO A 20 8.24 -1.59 -23.79
C PRO A 20 7.31 -1.64 -25.01
N ARG A 21 6.98 -2.86 -25.44
CA ARG A 21 6.01 -3.09 -26.53
C ARG A 21 4.59 -3.11 -25.98
N CYS A 22 3.66 -2.53 -26.73
CA CYS A 22 2.24 -2.55 -26.42
C CYS A 22 1.60 -3.82 -26.97
N GLY A 23 0.99 -4.63 -26.09
CA GLY A 23 0.16 -5.77 -26.48
C GLY A 23 -1.27 -5.34 -26.86
N ASP A 24 -2.05 -6.26 -27.43
CA ASP A 24 -3.39 -5.97 -27.96
C ASP A 24 -4.38 -5.39 -26.92
N LEU A 25 -4.24 -5.77 -25.64
CA LEU A 25 -5.10 -5.33 -24.52
C LEU A 25 -4.40 -4.32 -23.60
N ASP A 26 -3.17 -3.95 -23.91
CA ASP A 26 -2.28 -3.25 -23.00
C ASP A 26 -2.20 -1.75 -23.30
N ALA A 27 -1.53 -1.01 -22.44
CA ALA A 27 -1.16 0.38 -22.66
C ALA A 27 0.31 0.63 -22.34
N ILE A 28 0.90 1.61 -23.03
CA ILE A 28 2.16 2.24 -22.64
C ILE A 28 1.84 3.59 -22.02
N VAL A 29 2.41 3.83 -20.87
CA VAL A 29 2.17 5.04 -20.07
C VAL A 29 3.48 5.78 -19.86
N ARG A 30 3.44 7.10 -19.97
CA ARG A 30 4.49 8.03 -19.55
C ARG A 30 4.17 8.50 -18.13
N PRO A 31 5.07 8.36 -17.15
CA PRO A 31 4.80 8.85 -15.81
C PRO A 31 4.72 10.38 -15.78
N LEU A 32 3.81 10.90 -14.96
CA LEU A 32 3.68 12.32 -14.60
C LEU A 32 4.06 12.55 -13.14
N ALA A 33 3.83 11.55 -12.31
CA ALA A 33 4.30 11.52 -10.93
C ALA A 33 4.49 10.07 -10.47
N VAL A 34 5.53 9.81 -9.70
CA VAL A 34 5.84 8.49 -9.14
C VAL A 34 6.25 8.62 -7.67
N SER A 35 6.04 7.55 -6.91
CA SER A 35 6.38 7.55 -5.48
C SER A 35 7.17 6.29 -5.12
N PRO A 36 8.40 6.42 -4.58
CA PRO A 36 9.11 5.28 -4.01
C PRO A 36 8.41 4.75 -2.76
N CYS A 37 8.49 3.44 -2.57
CA CYS A 37 7.87 2.73 -1.46
C CYS A 37 8.90 1.97 -0.60
N THR A 38 8.51 1.62 0.62
CA THR A 38 9.34 0.74 1.47
C THR A 38 9.56 -0.63 0.82
N SER A 39 8.64 -1.11 -0.01
CA SER A 39 8.80 -2.36 -0.76
C SER A 39 9.92 -2.29 -1.80
N ASP A 40 10.23 -1.12 -2.37
CA ASP A 40 11.42 -0.96 -3.22
C ASP A 40 12.70 -1.14 -2.38
N ILE A 41 12.70 -0.67 -1.11
CA ILE A 41 13.82 -0.86 -0.19
C ILE A 41 13.99 -2.35 0.15
N HIS A 42 12.90 -3.04 0.49
CA HIS A 42 12.93 -4.50 0.74
C HIS A 42 13.41 -5.27 -0.49
N THR A 43 12.99 -4.87 -1.69
CA THR A 43 13.41 -5.48 -2.95
C THR A 43 14.92 -5.33 -3.15
N VAL A 44 15.44 -4.12 -3.03
CA VAL A 44 16.85 -3.82 -3.36
C VAL A 44 17.81 -4.26 -2.26
N TRP A 45 17.57 -3.88 -1.01
CA TRP A 45 18.55 -4.04 0.07
C TRP A 45 18.35 -5.29 0.92
N GLU A 46 17.14 -5.83 0.96
CA GLU A 46 16.85 -7.06 1.72
C GLU A 46 16.68 -8.29 0.82
N GLY A 47 16.63 -8.10 -0.51
CA GLY A 47 16.47 -9.20 -1.46
C GLY A 47 15.13 -9.92 -1.35
N ALA A 48 14.06 -9.21 -0.94
CA ALA A 48 12.75 -9.77 -0.64
C ALA A 48 12.13 -10.65 -1.74
N ILE A 49 12.45 -10.34 -3.00
CA ILE A 49 11.97 -11.11 -4.18
C ILE A 49 13.11 -11.84 -4.91
N GLY A 50 14.27 -11.97 -4.25
CA GLY A 50 15.51 -12.47 -4.84
C GLY A 50 16.19 -11.45 -5.75
N GLU A 51 17.39 -11.82 -6.24
CA GLU A 51 18.18 -10.93 -7.09
C GLU A 51 17.47 -10.69 -8.43
N ARG A 52 17.43 -9.42 -8.84
CA ARG A 52 17.00 -8.97 -10.16
C ARG A 52 18.09 -8.09 -10.76
N LYS A 53 18.52 -8.40 -11.99
CA LYS A 53 19.53 -7.62 -12.70
C LYS A 53 18.86 -6.65 -13.66
N ASN A 54 19.20 -5.37 -13.53
CA ASN A 54 18.66 -4.30 -14.39
C ASN A 54 17.13 -4.27 -14.43
N MET A 55 16.48 -4.58 -13.29
CA MET A 55 15.03 -4.49 -13.13
C MET A 55 14.65 -3.05 -12.79
N ILE A 56 13.86 -2.42 -13.64
CA ILE A 56 13.33 -1.09 -13.37
C ILE A 56 12.45 -1.16 -12.10
N LEU A 57 12.67 -0.24 -11.18
CA LEU A 57 11.99 -0.15 -9.89
C LEU A 57 10.65 0.61 -10.00
N GLY A 58 9.93 0.63 -8.86
CA GLY A 58 8.70 1.39 -8.68
C GLY A 58 7.45 0.68 -9.15
N HIS A 59 6.35 0.96 -8.44
CA HIS A 59 5.02 0.39 -8.71
C HIS A 59 3.88 1.37 -8.44
N GLU A 60 4.19 2.62 -8.11
CA GLU A 60 3.23 3.68 -7.84
C GLU A 60 3.42 4.80 -8.86
N ALA A 61 2.47 4.98 -9.78
CA ALA A 61 2.55 6.01 -10.81
C ALA A 61 1.18 6.62 -11.14
N VAL A 62 1.20 7.93 -11.33
CA VAL A 62 0.21 8.66 -12.10
C VAL A 62 0.86 8.94 -13.45
N GLY A 63 0.15 8.73 -14.55
CA GLY A 63 0.75 8.87 -15.87
C GLY A 63 -0.21 9.34 -16.94
N GLU A 64 0.32 9.48 -18.15
CA GLU A 64 -0.41 9.77 -19.38
C GLU A 64 -0.25 8.58 -20.33
N VAL A 65 -1.36 8.08 -20.83
CA VAL A 65 -1.37 7.03 -21.86
C VAL A 65 -0.74 7.60 -23.14
N VAL A 66 0.27 6.92 -23.68
CA VAL A 66 0.93 7.31 -24.93
C VAL A 66 0.66 6.34 -26.07
N GLU A 67 0.28 5.10 -25.74
CA GLU A 67 -0.05 4.08 -26.72
C GLU A 67 -1.03 3.08 -26.11
N VAL A 68 -1.97 2.56 -26.91
CA VAL A 68 -2.90 1.51 -26.49
C VAL A 68 -2.96 0.41 -27.54
N GLY A 69 -3.20 -0.81 -27.09
CA GLY A 69 -3.43 -1.95 -27.96
C GLY A 69 -4.77 -1.86 -28.69
N LYS A 70 -4.86 -2.55 -29.83
CA LYS A 70 -6.03 -2.49 -30.74
C LYS A 70 -7.36 -2.96 -30.14
N LEU A 71 -7.31 -3.67 -29.01
CA LEU A 71 -8.50 -4.19 -28.30
C LEU A 71 -8.87 -3.36 -27.07
N VAL A 72 -8.08 -2.34 -26.71
CA VAL A 72 -8.39 -1.39 -25.63
C VAL A 72 -9.54 -0.49 -26.09
N LYS A 73 -10.53 -0.26 -25.22
CA LYS A 73 -11.77 0.45 -25.56
C LYS A 73 -11.95 1.75 -24.79
N ASP A 74 -11.53 1.76 -23.53
CA ASP A 74 -11.87 2.83 -22.59
C ASP A 74 -10.76 3.88 -22.43
N PHE A 75 -9.56 3.61 -22.98
CA PHE A 75 -8.42 4.51 -22.90
C PHE A 75 -7.86 4.85 -24.27
N ARG A 76 -7.29 6.04 -24.40
CA ARG A 76 -6.62 6.55 -25.61
C ARG A 76 -5.39 7.38 -25.26
N PRO A 77 -4.45 7.58 -26.19
CA PRO A 77 -3.34 8.49 -25.99
C PRO A 77 -3.81 9.88 -25.55
N GLY A 78 -3.14 10.44 -24.53
CA GLY A 78 -3.47 11.72 -23.89
C GLY A 78 -4.31 11.60 -22.60
N ASP A 79 -4.91 10.44 -22.33
CA ASP A 79 -5.66 10.24 -21.09
C ASP A 79 -4.72 10.21 -19.88
N ARG A 80 -5.06 10.96 -18.82
CA ARG A 80 -4.36 10.89 -17.54
C ARG A 80 -4.94 9.77 -16.69
N VAL A 81 -4.06 8.95 -16.15
CA VAL A 81 -4.45 7.71 -15.47
C VAL A 81 -3.75 7.52 -14.13
N ILE A 82 -4.45 6.86 -13.22
CA ILE A 82 -3.92 6.31 -11.98
C ILE A 82 -3.59 4.84 -12.27
N VAL A 83 -2.37 4.43 -11.93
CA VAL A 83 -1.88 3.07 -12.16
C VAL A 83 -1.78 2.34 -10.84
N PRO A 84 -2.63 1.34 -10.56
CA PRO A 84 -2.55 0.58 -9.31
C PRO A 84 -1.26 -0.25 -9.27
N ALA A 85 -0.68 -0.37 -8.08
CA ALA A 85 0.52 -1.18 -7.85
C ALA A 85 0.28 -2.67 -8.21
N ILE A 86 -0.95 -3.13 -8.06
CA ILE A 86 -1.36 -4.49 -8.39
C ILE A 86 -2.16 -4.48 -9.69
N THR A 87 -1.59 -5.10 -10.73
CA THR A 87 -2.16 -5.20 -12.09
C THR A 87 -2.38 -6.66 -12.49
N PRO A 88 -3.47 -7.30 -12.00
CA PRO A 88 -3.74 -8.71 -12.25
C PRO A 88 -3.94 -9.05 -13.72
N ASN A 89 -3.87 -10.34 -14.04
CA ASN A 89 -4.50 -10.89 -15.23
C ASN A 89 -5.94 -11.27 -14.87
N TRP A 90 -6.89 -10.52 -15.35
CA TRP A 90 -8.30 -10.67 -14.97
C TRP A 90 -8.96 -11.91 -15.52
N GLY A 91 -8.40 -12.52 -16.57
CA GLY A 91 -8.83 -13.82 -17.10
C GLY A 91 -8.35 -15.03 -16.29
N SER A 92 -7.53 -14.85 -15.23
CA SER A 92 -7.02 -15.96 -14.43
C SER A 92 -8.08 -16.60 -13.52
N THR A 93 -7.86 -17.84 -13.15
CA THR A 93 -8.73 -18.58 -12.21
C THR A 93 -8.81 -17.90 -10.85
N GLU A 94 -7.68 -17.39 -10.39
CA GLU A 94 -7.59 -16.67 -9.10
C GLU A 94 -8.43 -15.39 -9.13
N ALA A 95 -8.38 -14.63 -10.23
CA ALA A 95 -9.19 -13.43 -10.38
C ALA A 95 -10.68 -13.75 -10.41
N GLN A 96 -11.09 -14.79 -11.13
CA GLN A 96 -12.47 -15.27 -11.16
C GLN A 96 -12.96 -15.76 -9.79
N ALA A 97 -12.06 -16.31 -8.96
CA ALA A 97 -12.36 -16.71 -7.58
C ALA A 97 -12.36 -15.53 -6.57
N GLY A 98 -12.12 -14.30 -7.02
CA GLY A 98 -12.08 -13.11 -6.15
C GLY A 98 -10.70 -12.80 -5.55
N TYR A 99 -9.66 -13.50 -5.96
CA TYR A 99 -8.28 -13.34 -5.46
C TYR A 99 -7.35 -12.85 -6.57
N SER A 100 -7.74 -11.79 -7.28
CA SER A 100 -7.00 -11.25 -8.44
C SER A 100 -5.53 -10.92 -8.14
N MET A 101 -5.22 -10.53 -6.89
CA MET A 101 -3.85 -10.26 -6.42
C MET A 101 -2.92 -11.49 -6.48
N HIS A 102 -3.45 -12.67 -6.69
CA HIS A 102 -2.69 -13.93 -6.84
C HIS A 102 -2.71 -14.47 -8.27
N SER A 103 -3.12 -13.67 -9.25
CA SER A 103 -3.20 -14.11 -10.66
C SER A 103 -1.84 -14.57 -11.20
N GLY A 104 -1.73 -15.89 -11.44
CA GLY A 104 -0.49 -16.55 -11.86
C GLY A 104 0.37 -17.08 -10.71
N GLY A 105 -0.15 -17.11 -9.47
CA GLY A 105 0.52 -17.64 -8.28
C GLY A 105 0.48 -16.70 -7.07
N MET A 106 1.09 -17.14 -5.97
CA MET A 106 1.12 -16.37 -4.72
C MET A 106 1.72 -14.97 -4.95
N LEU A 107 0.93 -13.91 -4.70
CA LEU A 107 1.29 -12.49 -4.85
C LEU A 107 1.65 -12.05 -6.28
N SER A 108 1.40 -12.87 -7.31
CA SER A 108 1.84 -12.61 -8.70
C SER A 108 1.02 -11.51 -9.41
N GLY A 109 -0.04 -11.00 -8.81
CA GLY A 109 -0.72 -9.77 -9.25
C GLY A 109 0.13 -8.52 -9.05
N TRP A 110 1.11 -8.54 -8.13
CA TRP A 110 2.15 -7.54 -8.01
C TRP A 110 3.23 -7.79 -9.07
N LYS A 111 3.08 -7.16 -10.22
CA LYS A 111 3.93 -7.40 -11.38
C LYS A 111 5.09 -6.40 -11.50
N PHE A 112 4.85 -5.12 -11.22
CA PHE A 112 5.87 -4.07 -11.34
C PHE A 112 7.04 -4.32 -10.40
N SER A 113 8.26 -4.16 -10.90
CA SER A 113 9.52 -4.41 -10.18
C SER A 113 9.67 -5.83 -9.63
N ASN A 114 8.83 -6.77 -10.06
CA ASN A 114 8.82 -8.16 -9.61
C ASN A 114 8.89 -9.13 -10.80
N PHE A 115 7.82 -9.21 -11.60
CA PHE A 115 7.74 -10.08 -12.79
C PHE A 115 7.98 -9.33 -14.09
N LYS A 116 7.86 -8.01 -14.07
CA LYS A 116 8.17 -7.10 -15.17
C LYS A 116 8.80 -5.81 -14.64
N ASP A 117 9.33 -5.02 -15.55
CA ASP A 117 9.86 -3.69 -15.24
C ASP A 117 8.82 -2.81 -14.56
N GLY A 118 9.29 -2.00 -13.62
CA GLY A 118 8.49 -1.05 -12.85
C GLY A 118 8.25 0.27 -13.58
N VAL A 119 7.83 1.27 -12.80
CA VAL A 119 7.35 2.57 -13.33
C VAL A 119 8.40 3.69 -13.28
N PHE A 120 9.62 3.44 -12.75
CA PHE A 120 10.67 4.45 -12.71
C PHE A 120 11.46 4.50 -14.03
N ALA A 121 10.75 4.84 -15.10
CA ALA A 121 11.25 4.93 -16.46
C ALA A 121 10.52 6.00 -17.26
N GLU A 122 11.07 6.46 -18.39
CA GLU A 122 10.37 7.38 -19.28
C GLU A 122 9.05 6.82 -19.83
N PHE A 123 8.97 5.48 -19.97
CA PHE A 123 7.76 4.76 -20.37
C PHE A 123 7.67 3.43 -19.63
N PHE A 124 6.46 3.01 -19.29
CA PHE A 124 6.22 1.70 -18.69
C PHE A 124 4.97 1.06 -19.26
N HIS A 125 4.89 -0.26 -19.14
CA HIS A 125 3.83 -1.08 -19.70
C HIS A 125 2.79 -1.45 -18.66
N VAL A 126 1.50 -1.31 -18.99
CA VAL A 126 0.37 -1.78 -18.19
C VAL A 126 -0.41 -2.82 -18.97
N ASN A 127 -0.53 -4.04 -18.41
CA ASN A 127 -1.31 -5.10 -19.01
C ASN A 127 -2.80 -4.89 -18.77
N GLU A 128 -3.63 -5.39 -19.72
CA GLU A 128 -5.11 -5.34 -19.64
C GLU A 128 -5.61 -3.94 -19.21
N ALA A 129 -5.30 -2.93 -20.02
CA ALA A 129 -5.48 -1.51 -19.70
C ALA A 129 -6.89 -1.17 -19.20
N ASP A 130 -7.93 -1.67 -19.88
CA ASP A 130 -9.34 -1.39 -19.53
C ASP A 130 -9.72 -1.91 -18.13
N ALA A 131 -9.02 -2.91 -17.63
CA ALA A 131 -9.27 -3.51 -16.32
C ALA A 131 -8.32 -3.01 -15.23
N ASN A 132 -7.13 -2.50 -15.59
CA ASN A 132 -6.07 -2.13 -14.65
C ASN A 132 -5.80 -0.62 -14.55
N LEU A 133 -6.21 0.20 -15.50
CA LEU A 133 -6.07 1.66 -15.40
C LEU A 133 -7.37 2.29 -14.89
N ALA A 134 -7.25 3.41 -14.18
CA ALA A 134 -8.37 4.27 -13.86
C ALA A 134 -8.11 5.68 -14.38
N HIS A 135 -9.11 6.34 -14.94
CA HIS A 135 -8.99 7.75 -15.30
C HIS A 135 -8.71 8.59 -14.06
N MET A 136 -7.76 9.50 -14.16
CA MET A 136 -7.54 10.51 -13.12
C MET A 136 -8.65 11.55 -13.22
N PRO A 137 -9.49 11.73 -12.18
CA PRO A 137 -10.53 12.75 -12.19
C PRO A 137 -9.97 14.15 -12.44
N GLU A 138 -10.73 14.96 -13.20
CA GLU A 138 -10.38 16.35 -13.44
C GLU A 138 -10.26 17.12 -12.11
N GLY A 139 -9.21 17.93 -11.99
CA GLY A 139 -8.93 18.70 -10.78
C GLY A 139 -8.30 17.94 -9.62
N MET A 140 -8.13 16.61 -9.73
CA MET A 140 -7.40 15.83 -8.72
C MET A 140 -5.91 16.18 -8.73
N SER A 141 -5.30 16.38 -7.57
CA SER A 141 -3.87 16.62 -7.45
C SER A 141 -3.06 15.34 -7.71
N TYR A 142 -1.80 15.48 -8.12
CA TYR A 142 -0.90 14.32 -8.26
C TYR A 142 -0.65 13.64 -6.92
N GLU A 143 -0.64 14.41 -5.84
CA GLU A 143 -0.47 13.90 -4.48
C GLU A 143 -1.61 12.94 -4.10
N ASP A 144 -2.85 13.36 -4.30
CA ASP A 144 -4.02 12.52 -4.02
C ASP A 144 -4.05 11.31 -4.95
N ALA A 145 -3.80 11.50 -6.25
CA ALA A 145 -3.80 10.44 -7.24
C ALA A 145 -2.70 9.39 -7.01
N ALA A 146 -1.47 9.81 -6.66
CA ALA A 146 -0.37 8.91 -6.37
C ALA A 146 -0.66 8.01 -5.16
N MET A 147 -1.35 8.53 -4.15
CA MET A 147 -1.72 7.74 -2.97
C MET A 147 -2.82 6.72 -3.27
N LEU A 148 -3.53 6.83 -4.37
CA LEU A 148 -4.48 5.81 -4.85
C LEU A 148 -3.78 4.60 -5.49
N CYS A 149 -2.50 4.73 -5.89
CA CYS A 149 -1.78 3.63 -6.53
C CYS A 149 -1.56 2.44 -5.58
N ASP A 150 -1.25 2.72 -4.30
CA ASP A 150 -0.93 1.69 -3.30
C ASP A 150 -1.46 2.04 -1.90
N MET A 151 -1.06 3.16 -1.32
CA MET A 151 -1.24 3.44 0.12
C MET A 151 -2.70 3.41 0.55
N THR A 152 -3.58 4.07 -0.20
CA THR A 152 -5.01 4.11 0.10
C THR A 152 -5.67 2.75 -0.08
N PRO A 153 -5.56 2.06 -1.23
CA PRO A 153 -6.20 0.75 -1.40
C PRO A 153 -5.67 -0.31 -0.43
N THR A 154 -4.39 -0.27 -0.06
CA THR A 154 -3.79 -1.19 0.92
C THR A 154 -4.32 -0.93 2.33
N GLY A 155 -4.35 0.33 2.77
CA GLY A 155 -4.92 0.67 4.09
C GLY A 155 -6.40 0.33 4.21
N PHE A 156 -7.18 0.60 3.16
CA PHE A 156 -8.61 0.23 3.10
C PHE A 156 -8.79 -1.28 3.11
N HIS A 157 -7.91 -2.03 2.44
CA HIS A 157 -7.95 -3.49 2.47
C HIS A 157 -7.68 -4.05 3.86
N GLY A 158 -6.81 -3.43 4.64
CA GLY A 158 -6.59 -3.79 6.05
C GLY A 158 -7.88 -3.72 6.87
N ALA A 159 -8.68 -2.66 6.70
CA ALA A 159 -9.97 -2.52 7.36
C ALA A 159 -11.02 -3.54 6.85
N GLU A 160 -10.95 -3.94 5.57
CA GLU A 160 -11.78 -5.01 5.00
C GLU A 160 -11.43 -6.37 5.60
N LEU A 161 -10.14 -6.72 5.66
CA LEU A 161 -9.66 -7.97 6.25
C LEU A 161 -10.00 -8.08 7.74
N ALA A 162 -9.87 -6.98 8.49
CA ALA A 162 -10.28 -6.90 9.88
C ALA A 162 -11.82 -6.87 10.06
N ARG A 163 -12.59 -6.79 8.97
CA ARG A 163 -14.05 -6.69 8.99
C ARG A 163 -14.56 -5.56 9.89
N VAL A 164 -13.92 -4.40 9.81
CA VAL A 164 -14.34 -3.23 10.59
C VAL A 164 -15.79 -2.86 10.26
N ALA A 165 -16.60 -2.69 11.29
CA ALA A 165 -18.02 -2.37 11.20
C ALA A 165 -18.43 -1.24 12.15
N LEU A 166 -19.68 -0.81 12.05
CA LEU A 166 -20.24 0.25 12.86
C LEU A 166 -20.13 -0.09 14.37
N GLY A 167 -19.56 0.85 15.14
CA GLY A 167 -19.45 0.75 16.59
C GLY A 167 -18.24 -0.03 17.09
N ASP A 168 -17.42 -0.63 16.21
CA ASP A 168 -16.24 -1.37 16.63
C ASP A 168 -15.20 -0.48 17.32
N SER A 169 -14.50 -1.04 18.30
CA SER A 169 -13.20 -0.56 18.78
C SER A 169 -12.09 -1.17 17.91
N VAL A 170 -11.25 -0.31 17.32
CA VAL A 170 -10.23 -0.72 16.34
C VAL A 170 -8.85 -0.26 16.78
N CYS A 171 -7.84 -1.12 16.68
CA CYS A 171 -6.44 -0.75 16.84
C CYS A 171 -5.69 -0.90 15.51
N VAL A 172 -5.08 0.18 15.02
CA VAL A 172 -4.18 0.17 13.85
C VAL A 172 -2.74 0.15 14.34
N VAL A 173 -2.04 -0.95 14.12
CA VAL A 173 -0.63 -1.12 14.50
C VAL A 173 0.27 -0.70 13.36
N GLY A 174 1.02 0.39 13.57
CA GLY A 174 1.89 1.00 12.58
C GLY A 174 1.18 2.10 11.78
N ILE A 175 1.41 3.36 12.13
CA ILE A 175 0.85 4.55 11.44
C ILE A 175 1.86 5.17 10.46
N GLY A 176 2.47 4.35 9.61
CA GLY A 176 3.07 4.80 8.36
C GLY A 176 1.99 5.14 7.32
N PRO A 177 2.35 5.40 6.04
CA PRO A 177 1.39 5.78 5.00
C PRO A 177 0.19 4.82 4.88
N VAL A 178 0.45 3.51 4.83
CA VAL A 178 -0.59 2.47 4.79
C VAL A 178 -1.47 2.51 6.04
N GLY A 179 -0.86 2.59 7.23
CA GLY A 179 -1.61 2.61 8.49
C GLY A 179 -2.46 3.87 8.66
N LEU A 180 -1.99 5.03 8.20
CA LEU A 180 -2.78 6.26 8.17
C LEU A 180 -4.02 6.13 7.29
N MET A 181 -3.90 5.43 6.15
CA MET A 181 -5.06 5.12 5.31
C MET A 181 -5.97 4.05 5.93
N ALA A 182 -5.41 3.11 6.70
CA ALA A 182 -6.21 2.16 7.49
C ALA A 182 -7.03 2.86 8.59
N VAL A 183 -6.46 3.89 9.24
CA VAL A 183 -7.19 4.76 10.18
C VAL A 183 -8.36 5.46 9.48
N ALA A 184 -8.12 6.08 8.32
CA ALA A 184 -9.17 6.73 7.54
C ALA A 184 -10.27 5.72 7.12
N ALA A 185 -9.88 4.53 6.67
CA ALA A 185 -10.79 3.47 6.29
C ALA A 185 -11.65 2.99 7.48
N ALA A 186 -11.03 2.75 8.64
CA ALA A 186 -11.74 2.32 9.84
C ALA A 186 -12.78 3.36 10.30
N ARG A 187 -12.40 4.65 10.27
CA ARG A 187 -13.34 5.75 10.54
C ARG A 187 -14.53 5.74 9.58
N LEU A 188 -14.28 5.65 8.27
CA LEU A 188 -15.33 5.65 7.25
C LEU A 188 -16.26 4.43 7.36
N ARG A 189 -15.76 3.31 7.89
CA ARG A 189 -16.55 2.10 8.16
C ARG A 189 -17.31 2.16 9.49
N GLY A 190 -17.14 3.23 10.27
CA GLY A 190 -17.93 3.49 11.47
C GLY A 190 -17.30 3.02 12.78
N ALA A 191 -15.99 2.86 12.85
CA ALA A 191 -15.29 2.60 14.11
C ALA A 191 -15.65 3.69 15.15
N ALA A 192 -16.01 3.27 16.37
CA ALA A 192 -16.35 4.17 17.47
C ALA A 192 -15.11 4.62 18.25
N GLU A 193 -14.23 3.68 18.55
CA GLU A 193 -12.93 3.93 19.17
C GLU A 193 -11.83 3.51 18.20
N LEU A 194 -10.85 4.37 17.99
CA LEU A 194 -9.82 4.14 16.99
C LEU A 194 -8.44 4.49 17.54
N PHE A 195 -7.74 3.44 17.98
CA PHE A 195 -6.39 3.51 18.53
C PHE A 195 -5.36 3.41 17.40
N ALA A 196 -4.43 4.35 17.35
CA ALA A 196 -3.41 4.40 16.32
C ALA A 196 -2.01 4.28 16.94
N VAL A 197 -1.29 3.18 16.64
CA VAL A 197 0.00 2.85 17.25
C VAL A 197 1.15 3.40 16.44
N GLY A 198 1.94 4.31 17.01
CA GLY A 198 3.14 4.85 16.39
C GLY A 198 3.80 5.94 17.22
N SER A 199 5.04 6.31 16.87
CA SER A 199 5.85 7.23 17.67
C SER A 199 6.32 8.49 16.95
N ARG A 200 6.03 8.64 15.64
CA ARG A 200 6.41 9.82 14.87
C ARG A 200 5.35 10.92 15.03
N PRO A 201 5.73 12.15 15.44
CA PRO A 201 4.75 13.21 15.74
C PRO A 201 3.85 13.56 14.54
N ASP A 202 4.42 13.68 13.34
CA ASP A 202 3.65 14.05 12.15
C ASP A 202 2.65 12.95 11.75
N CYS A 203 3.04 11.69 11.88
CA CYS A 203 2.11 10.56 11.68
C CYS A 203 1.00 10.55 12.74
N ALA A 204 1.32 10.85 14.01
CA ALA A 204 0.35 10.92 15.09
C ALA A 204 -0.66 12.07 14.87
N LYS A 205 -0.17 13.22 14.40
CA LYS A 205 -1.03 14.34 14.01
C LYS A 205 -1.98 13.98 12.88
N LEU A 206 -1.47 13.39 11.80
CA LEU A 206 -2.31 12.96 10.68
C LEU A 206 -3.27 11.83 11.07
N ALA A 207 -2.87 10.90 11.95
CA ALA A 207 -3.78 9.88 12.44
C ALA A 207 -5.01 10.48 13.14
N ARG A 208 -4.82 11.53 13.95
CA ARG A 208 -5.94 12.27 14.56
C ARG A 208 -6.82 12.96 13.52
N GLU A 209 -6.22 13.60 12.52
CA GLU A 209 -6.97 14.22 11.41
C GLU A 209 -7.80 13.18 10.63
N PHE A 210 -7.26 11.98 10.41
CA PHE A 210 -7.95 10.87 9.75
C PHE A 210 -8.95 10.14 10.65
N GLY A 211 -8.99 10.48 11.95
CA GLY A 211 -10.05 10.06 12.85
C GLY A 211 -9.64 9.15 14.00
N ALA A 212 -8.35 8.98 14.27
CA ALA A 212 -7.92 8.29 15.48
C ALA A 212 -8.39 9.04 16.73
N THR A 213 -9.02 8.31 17.64
CA THR A 213 -9.44 8.84 18.95
C THR A 213 -8.25 8.94 19.90
N ASP A 214 -7.35 7.97 19.81
CA ASP A 214 -6.18 7.87 20.67
C ASP A 214 -4.92 7.48 19.90
N ILE A 215 -3.79 8.03 20.35
CA ILE A 215 -2.47 7.63 19.87
C ILE A 215 -1.79 6.79 20.96
N ILE A 216 -1.33 5.61 20.57
CA ILE A 216 -0.57 4.68 21.40
C ILE A 216 0.89 4.79 20.97
N ASN A 217 1.71 5.38 21.82
CA ASN A 217 3.12 5.52 21.55
C ASN A 217 3.90 4.35 22.18
N TYR A 218 4.40 3.45 21.36
CA TYR A 218 5.16 2.27 21.82
C TYR A 218 6.49 2.61 22.51
N LYS A 219 6.94 3.88 22.47
CA LYS A 219 8.11 4.35 23.22
C LYS A 219 7.78 4.70 24.66
N ASP A 220 6.51 4.90 24.97
CA ASP A 220 6.03 5.27 26.31
C ASP A 220 5.67 4.02 27.15
N GLY A 221 5.79 2.81 26.58
CA GLY A 221 5.52 1.55 27.25
C GLY A 221 4.91 0.49 26.33
N SER A 222 4.52 -0.63 26.93
CA SER A 222 3.90 -1.75 26.22
C SER A 222 2.61 -1.34 25.51
N ILE A 223 2.48 -1.69 24.23
CA ILE A 223 1.25 -1.50 23.45
C ILE A 223 0.07 -2.21 24.14
N ILE A 224 0.32 -3.43 24.63
CA ILE A 224 -0.71 -4.25 25.31
C ILE A 224 -1.20 -3.53 26.55
N GLU A 225 -0.31 -3.07 27.44
CA GLU A 225 -0.70 -2.38 28.66
C GLU A 225 -1.51 -1.11 28.39
N GLN A 226 -1.03 -0.26 27.45
CA GLN A 226 -1.71 0.97 27.07
C GLN A 226 -3.13 0.71 26.50
N ILE A 227 -3.30 -0.29 25.65
CA ILE A 227 -4.60 -0.65 25.09
C ILE A 227 -5.53 -1.25 26.17
N MET A 228 -5.00 -2.17 27.00
CA MET A 228 -5.81 -2.77 28.07
C MET A 228 -6.26 -1.75 29.11
N ASP A 229 -5.42 -0.79 29.47
CA ASP A 229 -5.81 0.30 30.35
C ASP A 229 -6.98 1.13 29.76
N LYS A 230 -6.83 1.60 28.52
CA LYS A 230 -7.85 2.40 27.82
C LYS A 230 -9.16 1.64 27.57
N THR A 231 -9.11 0.34 27.45
CA THR A 231 -10.27 -0.53 27.20
C THR A 231 -10.77 -1.23 28.47
N HIS A 232 -10.29 -0.85 29.65
CA HIS A 232 -10.64 -1.45 30.94
C HIS A 232 -10.46 -2.98 30.95
N GLY A 233 -9.34 -3.46 30.39
CA GLY A 233 -9.00 -4.87 30.29
C GLY A 233 -9.74 -5.67 29.22
N ARG A 234 -10.62 -5.03 28.43
CA ARG A 234 -11.45 -5.74 27.43
C ARG A 234 -10.75 -5.98 26.09
N GLY A 235 -9.73 -5.17 25.75
CA GLY A 235 -9.12 -5.17 24.42
C GLY A 235 -10.01 -4.54 23.34
N VAL A 236 -9.71 -4.77 22.06
CA VAL A 236 -10.40 -4.18 20.91
C VAL A 236 -11.12 -5.23 20.07
N ASP A 237 -12.16 -4.83 19.35
CA ASP A 237 -12.91 -5.72 18.46
C ASP A 237 -12.09 -6.10 17.21
N LYS A 238 -11.32 -5.15 16.68
CA LYS A 238 -10.55 -5.32 15.46
C LYS A 238 -9.13 -4.82 15.61
N VAL A 239 -8.19 -5.50 14.97
CA VAL A 239 -6.80 -5.05 14.85
C VAL A 239 -6.42 -5.01 13.37
N ILE A 240 -5.78 -3.93 12.94
CA ILE A 240 -5.19 -3.82 11.60
C ILE A 240 -3.69 -3.72 11.76
N VAL A 241 -2.96 -4.69 11.21
CA VAL A 241 -1.49 -4.69 11.20
C VAL A 241 -1.01 -4.08 9.88
N ALA A 242 -0.46 -2.87 9.98
CA ALA A 242 0.05 -2.10 8.84
C ALA A 242 1.51 -1.64 9.04
N GLY A 243 2.21 -2.25 9.99
CA GLY A 243 3.62 -2.01 10.30
C GLY A 243 4.12 -2.94 11.40
N GLY A 244 5.43 -2.88 11.65
CA GLY A 244 6.10 -3.78 12.58
C GLY A 244 6.74 -4.99 11.89
N ASP A 245 7.09 -5.99 12.66
CA ASP A 245 7.74 -7.23 12.20
C ASP A 245 6.91 -8.48 12.57
N HIS A 246 7.50 -9.67 12.43
CA HIS A 246 6.86 -10.96 12.74
C HIS A 246 6.37 -11.08 14.19
N ARG A 247 6.88 -10.25 15.13
CA ARG A 247 6.49 -10.24 16.56
C ARG A 247 5.24 -9.41 16.80
N THR A 248 4.86 -8.55 15.86
CA THR A 248 3.69 -7.67 15.98
C THR A 248 2.39 -8.45 16.22
N PHE A 249 2.33 -9.71 15.76
CA PHE A 249 1.18 -10.58 16.02
C PHE A 249 1.03 -10.98 17.49
N ILE A 250 2.09 -10.92 18.30
CA ILE A 250 2.01 -11.13 19.76
C ILE A 250 1.10 -10.06 20.36
N ASP A 251 1.37 -8.80 20.04
CA ASP A 251 0.55 -7.68 20.51
C ASP A 251 -0.86 -7.74 19.91
N ALA A 252 -0.96 -7.92 18.60
CA ALA A 252 -2.23 -7.92 17.86
C ALA A 252 -3.20 -9.00 18.39
N VAL A 253 -2.72 -10.21 18.63
CA VAL A 253 -3.54 -11.30 19.15
C VAL A 253 -3.91 -11.05 20.62
N THR A 254 -2.98 -10.49 21.41
CA THR A 254 -3.23 -10.24 22.84
C THR A 254 -4.27 -9.15 23.07
N ILE A 255 -4.19 -8.03 22.32
CA ILE A 255 -5.17 -6.92 22.48
C ILE A 255 -6.51 -7.19 21.80
N CYS A 256 -6.61 -8.17 20.91
CA CYS A 256 -7.86 -8.51 20.23
C CYS A 256 -8.79 -9.29 21.15
N LYS A 257 -10.07 -8.90 21.24
CA LYS A 257 -11.10 -9.61 22.01
C LYS A 257 -11.36 -11.02 21.45
N PRO A 258 -11.89 -11.95 22.28
CA PRO A 258 -12.51 -13.17 21.74
C PRO A 258 -13.55 -12.85 20.66
N GLY A 259 -13.56 -13.59 19.56
CA GLY A 259 -14.43 -13.33 18.41
C GLY A 259 -13.97 -12.20 17.49
N GLY A 260 -12.87 -11.52 17.82
CA GLY A 260 -12.35 -10.40 17.05
C GLY A 260 -11.59 -10.81 15.77
N TYR A 261 -11.29 -9.83 14.92
CA TYR A 261 -10.62 -10.02 13.64
C TYR A 261 -9.32 -9.22 13.59
N ILE A 262 -8.29 -9.84 13.05
CA ILE A 262 -6.98 -9.24 12.83
C ILE A 262 -6.71 -9.25 11.32
N GLY A 263 -6.65 -8.07 10.72
CA GLY A 263 -6.34 -7.89 9.29
C GLY A 263 -4.88 -7.47 9.11
N ASN A 264 -4.09 -8.24 8.36
CA ASN A 264 -2.69 -7.91 8.08
C ASN A 264 -2.52 -7.48 6.63
N VAL A 265 -1.95 -6.29 6.44
CA VAL A 265 -1.49 -5.77 5.15
C VAL A 265 -0.01 -5.39 5.18
N ASN A 266 0.68 -5.73 6.27
CA ASN A 266 2.11 -5.50 6.41
C ASN A 266 2.93 -6.63 5.80
N TYR A 267 4.02 -6.28 5.11
CA TYR A 267 5.05 -7.23 4.71
C TYR A 267 5.85 -7.67 5.94
N LEU A 268 5.83 -8.97 6.22
CA LEU A 268 6.53 -9.57 7.37
C LEU A 268 7.90 -10.09 6.91
N GLY A 269 8.82 -9.17 6.65
CA GLY A 269 10.10 -9.43 5.97
C GLY A 269 11.18 -10.13 6.79
N SER A 270 10.90 -10.55 8.03
CA SER A 270 11.90 -11.17 8.91
C SER A 270 11.34 -12.34 9.71
N GLY A 271 12.23 -13.28 10.10
CA GLY A 271 11.88 -14.48 10.85
C GLY A 271 11.32 -15.61 9.98
N GLU A 272 11.50 -16.84 10.43
CA GLU A 272 10.94 -18.03 9.74
C GLU A 272 9.47 -18.27 10.09
N HIS A 273 9.02 -17.74 11.23
CA HIS A 273 7.69 -17.98 11.78
C HIS A 273 7.02 -16.71 12.26
N VAL A 274 5.71 -16.66 12.12
CA VAL A 274 4.85 -15.69 12.79
C VAL A 274 4.44 -16.26 14.13
N LEU A 275 4.80 -15.57 15.22
CA LEU A 275 4.54 -16.04 16.58
C LEU A 275 3.14 -15.64 17.03
N ILE A 276 2.34 -16.63 17.39
CA ILE A 276 1.00 -16.44 17.95
C ILE A 276 0.97 -16.93 19.38
N PRO A 277 0.70 -16.06 20.38
CA PRO A 277 0.71 -16.46 21.78
C PRO A 277 -0.50 -17.37 22.08
N ARG A 278 -0.20 -18.62 22.44
CA ARG A 278 -1.19 -19.69 22.63
C ARG A 278 -2.33 -19.32 23.60
N GLU A 279 -1.97 -18.72 24.75
CA GLU A 279 -2.95 -18.34 25.78
C GLU A 279 -3.83 -17.17 25.32
N ALA A 280 -3.22 -16.13 24.76
CA ALA A 280 -3.97 -14.98 24.24
C ALA A 280 -4.88 -15.37 23.08
N TRP A 281 -4.56 -16.43 22.31
CA TRP A 281 -5.42 -17.00 21.28
C TRP A 281 -6.45 -17.99 21.86
N GLY A 282 -6.63 -18.04 23.19
CA GLY A 282 -7.57 -18.93 23.84
C GLY A 282 -7.23 -20.41 23.62
N CYS A 283 -5.95 -20.76 23.61
CA CYS A 283 -5.44 -22.13 23.28
C CYS A 283 -5.94 -22.63 21.90
N GLY A 284 -6.18 -21.72 20.94
CA GLY A 284 -6.73 -22.03 19.63
C GLY A 284 -8.27 -21.99 19.55
N MET A 285 -8.96 -21.71 20.64
CA MET A 285 -10.43 -21.74 20.75
C MET A 285 -11.07 -20.38 21.05
N GLY A 286 -10.28 -19.27 20.97
CA GLY A 286 -10.77 -17.91 21.29
C GLY A 286 -11.60 -17.28 20.19
N HIS A 287 -11.95 -17.98 19.11
CA HIS A 287 -12.66 -17.47 17.93
C HIS A 287 -12.02 -16.23 17.29
N LYS A 288 -10.72 -15.97 17.53
CA LYS A 288 -10.00 -14.89 16.90
C LYS A 288 -9.60 -15.29 15.48
N THR A 289 -9.92 -14.45 14.52
CA THR A 289 -9.60 -14.68 13.10
C THR A 289 -8.40 -13.82 12.70
N ILE A 290 -7.41 -14.43 12.05
CA ILE A 290 -6.28 -13.73 11.42
C ILE A 290 -6.43 -13.87 9.91
N ALA A 291 -6.52 -12.74 9.22
CA ALA A 291 -6.59 -12.67 7.77
C ALA A 291 -5.47 -11.77 7.25
N GLY A 292 -4.62 -12.29 6.38
CA GLY A 292 -3.59 -11.50 5.69
C GLY A 292 -3.93 -11.39 4.21
N GLY A 293 -3.56 -10.26 3.58
CA GLY A 293 -3.82 -10.12 2.16
C GLY A 293 -3.08 -8.97 1.50
N LEU A 294 -2.64 -9.22 0.26
CA LEU A 294 -2.24 -8.17 -0.66
C LEU A 294 -3.50 -7.44 -1.15
N MET A 295 -3.44 -6.13 -1.30
CA MET A 295 -4.58 -5.33 -1.74
C MET A 295 -5.06 -5.78 -3.13
N PRO A 296 -6.36 -5.85 -3.39
CA PRO A 296 -6.89 -6.05 -4.72
C PRO A 296 -6.60 -4.82 -5.59
N GLY A 297 -6.04 -5.05 -6.77
CA GLY A 297 -5.81 -4.01 -7.77
C GLY A 297 -7.02 -3.75 -8.64
N GLY A 298 -6.77 -3.19 -9.81
CA GLY A 298 -7.74 -3.00 -10.87
C GLY A 298 -8.52 -1.70 -10.82
N ARG A 299 -9.09 -1.37 -11.96
CA ARG A 299 -9.77 -0.11 -12.27
C ARG A 299 -10.88 0.24 -11.27
N LEU A 300 -11.82 -0.67 -11.08
CA LEU A 300 -13.02 -0.39 -10.26
C LEU A 300 -12.68 0.02 -8.83
N ARG A 301 -11.63 -0.58 -8.24
CA ARG A 301 -11.18 -0.22 -6.91
C ARG A 301 -10.64 1.21 -6.87
N MET A 302 -9.83 1.58 -7.87
CA MET A 302 -9.27 2.94 -7.98
C MET A 302 -10.39 3.98 -8.16
N GLU A 303 -11.35 3.72 -9.03
CA GLU A 303 -12.49 4.62 -9.27
C GLU A 303 -13.35 4.83 -8.02
N LYS A 304 -13.64 3.76 -7.26
CA LYS A 304 -14.37 3.87 -5.98
C LYS A 304 -13.61 4.69 -4.93
N LEU A 305 -12.30 4.52 -4.84
CA LEU A 305 -11.48 5.30 -3.91
C LEU A 305 -11.31 6.74 -4.37
N ALA A 306 -11.16 6.98 -5.68
CA ALA A 306 -11.14 8.31 -6.26
C ALA A 306 -12.42 9.09 -5.96
N ALA A 307 -13.58 8.43 -5.98
CA ALA A 307 -14.85 9.03 -5.60
C ALA A 307 -14.87 9.54 -4.15
N LEU A 308 -14.16 8.89 -3.21
CA LEU A 308 -14.03 9.39 -1.85
C LEU A 308 -13.21 10.68 -1.77
N ILE A 309 -12.23 10.84 -2.66
CA ILE A 309 -11.42 12.05 -2.74
C ILE A 309 -12.23 13.19 -3.36
N THR A 310 -12.83 12.95 -4.52
CA THR A 310 -13.61 13.97 -5.25
C THR A 310 -14.81 14.48 -4.47
N THR A 311 -15.35 13.66 -3.55
CA THR A 311 -16.44 14.06 -2.63
C THR A 311 -15.92 14.61 -1.29
N GLY A 312 -14.61 14.80 -1.13
CA GLY A 312 -14.01 15.37 0.08
C GLY A 312 -14.06 14.49 1.33
N ARG A 313 -14.26 13.18 1.15
CA ARG A 313 -14.32 12.24 2.29
C ARG A 313 -12.96 11.87 2.84
N ILE A 314 -11.93 11.86 2.00
CA ILE A 314 -10.52 11.65 2.35
C ILE A 314 -9.62 12.56 1.51
N HIS A 315 -8.44 12.87 2.04
CA HIS A 315 -7.39 13.65 1.37
C HIS A 315 -6.04 12.96 1.57
N PRO A 316 -5.78 11.86 0.87
CA PRO A 316 -4.57 11.06 1.06
C PRO A 316 -3.29 11.77 0.60
N GLY A 317 -3.39 12.81 -0.23
CA GLY A 317 -2.28 13.68 -0.61
C GLY A 317 -1.56 14.32 0.59
N LYS A 318 -2.21 14.43 1.75
CA LYS A 318 -1.58 14.86 3.01
C LYS A 318 -0.46 13.93 3.49
N LEU A 319 -0.36 12.71 2.96
CA LEU A 319 0.74 11.78 3.23
C LEU A 319 2.05 12.24 2.57
N ILE A 320 1.98 13.05 1.52
CA ILE A 320 3.18 13.54 0.83
C ILE A 320 3.87 14.58 1.69
N SER A 321 5.00 14.20 2.27
CA SER A 321 5.83 15.05 3.12
C SER A 321 6.98 15.71 2.37
N HIS A 322 7.46 15.09 1.27
CA HIS A 322 8.59 15.58 0.47
C HIS A 322 8.24 15.48 -1.02
N LYS A 323 8.55 16.56 -1.76
CA LYS A 323 8.32 16.64 -3.20
C LYS A 323 9.62 16.93 -3.93
N PHE A 324 9.82 16.21 -5.01
CA PHE A 324 10.91 16.38 -5.94
C PHE A 324 10.34 16.72 -7.31
N TYR A 325 11.04 17.52 -8.10
CA TYR A 325 10.60 17.92 -9.43
C TYR A 325 11.69 17.56 -10.45
N GLY A 326 11.31 16.72 -11.41
CA GLY A 326 12.21 16.17 -12.42
C GLY A 326 12.59 14.71 -12.13
N PHE A 327 12.62 13.91 -13.20
CA PHE A 327 12.88 12.47 -13.13
C PHE A 327 14.29 12.15 -12.59
N GLU A 328 15.24 13.06 -12.75
CA GLU A 328 16.61 12.96 -12.24
C GLU A 328 16.70 12.82 -10.72
N HIS A 329 15.69 13.29 -9.97
CA HIS A 329 15.63 13.19 -8.50
C HIS A 329 15.10 11.85 -7.98
N MET A 330 14.87 10.86 -8.87
CA MET A 330 14.34 9.55 -8.49
C MET A 330 15.23 8.81 -7.48
N GLU A 331 16.54 8.88 -7.67
CA GLU A 331 17.51 8.27 -6.75
C GLU A 331 17.45 8.93 -5.38
N GLU A 332 17.43 10.27 -5.34
CA GLU A 332 17.35 11.05 -4.09
C GLU A 332 16.08 10.68 -3.31
N ALA A 333 14.95 10.61 -3.99
CA ALA A 333 13.68 10.24 -3.37
C ALA A 333 13.68 8.79 -2.85
N LEU A 334 14.30 7.85 -3.55
CA LEU A 334 14.45 6.47 -3.10
C LEU A 334 15.39 6.37 -1.88
N MET A 335 16.51 7.08 -1.91
CA MET A 335 17.45 7.10 -0.79
C MET A 335 16.83 7.73 0.46
N LEU A 336 16.00 8.77 0.31
CA LEU A 336 15.22 9.33 1.41
C LEU A 336 14.29 8.27 2.03
N MET A 337 13.65 7.40 1.22
CA MET A 337 12.86 6.28 1.73
C MET A 337 13.69 5.24 2.47
N LYS A 338 14.94 5.03 2.08
CA LYS A 338 15.87 4.12 2.77
C LYS A 338 16.30 4.67 4.12
N ASP A 339 16.66 5.94 4.17
CA ASP A 339 17.20 6.60 5.38
C ASP A 339 16.10 6.88 6.41
N LYS A 340 14.85 7.03 5.97
CA LYS A 340 13.65 7.25 6.79
C LYS A 340 13.83 8.30 7.89
N PRO A 341 14.15 9.56 7.57
CA PRO A 341 14.18 10.61 8.57
C PRO A 341 12.81 10.75 9.25
N ARG A 342 12.79 11.34 10.44
CA ARG A 342 11.58 11.33 11.30
C ARG A 342 10.39 12.07 10.71
N ASP A 343 10.63 13.09 9.89
CA ASP A 343 9.66 13.93 9.19
C ASP A 343 9.18 13.31 7.85
N LEU A 344 9.81 12.23 7.40
CA LEU A 344 9.38 11.55 6.19
C LEU A 344 8.12 10.71 6.46
N ILE A 345 7.05 10.98 5.71
CA ILE A 345 5.88 10.11 5.60
C ILE A 345 5.94 9.42 4.23
N LYS A 346 5.82 10.17 3.14
CA LYS A 346 5.91 9.65 1.78
C LYS A 346 6.53 10.69 0.84
N PRO A 347 7.51 10.33 -0.01
CA PRO A 347 8.01 11.23 -1.04
C PRO A 347 7.20 11.09 -2.33
N LEU A 348 7.20 12.15 -3.14
CA LEU A 348 6.62 12.19 -4.48
C LEU A 348 7.62 12.84 -5.44
N VAL A 349 7.87 12.23 -6.58
CA VAL A 349 8.61 12.82 -7.69
C VAL A 349 7.62 13.19 -8.79
N VAL A 350 7.50 14.48 -9.08
CA VAL A 350 6.70 15.03 -10.18
C VAL A 350 7.61 15.22 -11.39
N ILE A 351 7.20 14.72 -12.55
CA ILE A 351 8.01 14.62 -13.77
C ILE A 351 7.54 15.64 -14.79
#